data_315b9608524267947c83669c127143cf
#
_entry.id   315b9608524267947c83669c127143cf
#
_cell.length_a   1.000
_cell.length_b   1.000
_cell.length_c   1.000
_cell.angle_alpha   90.00
_cell.angle_beta   90.00
_cell.angle_gamma   90.00
#
_symmetry.space_group_name_H-M   'P 1'
#
loop_
_entity.id
_entity.type
_entity.pdbx_description
1 polymer ?
#
loop_
_entity_poly.entity_id
_entity_poly.type
_entity_poly.pdbx_seq_one_letter_code
_entity_poly.pdbx_strand_id
1 'polypeptide(L)'
;ELARIYYKILSKKPVVKNRITFMSGRRDEIGGNPEFVYNLIKDRDDIDFKFLMFSDPAGHRKIKNIIKFLKLYATSKVVIVDDYFRLLNLVTKRDDIKLFQLWHACGALRHLALHVLAKRAALSKQTLTTECMTMQ
;
A
#
# COMPACT_ATOMS: atom_id res chain seq x y z
N GLU A 1 -4.87 -16.65 -13.54
CA GLU A 1 -3.90 -17.08 -14.55
C GLU A 1 -3.83 -16.09 -15.72
N LEU A 2 -4.96 -15.72 -16.34
CA LEU A 2 -5.04 -14.76 -17.47
C LEU A 2 -4.35 -13.42 -17.17
N ALA A 3 -4.51 -12.86 -15.97
CA ALA A 3 -3.88 -11.61 -15.57
C ALA A 3 -2.35 -11.72 -15.59
N ARG A 4 -1.79 -12.85 -15.20
CA ARG A 4 -0.33 -13.10 -15.21
C ARG A 4 0.20 -13.20 -16.63
N ILE A 5 -0.51 -13.90 -17.50
CA ILE A 5 -0.15 -14.02 -18.92
C ILE A 5 -0.18 -12.64 -19.59
N TYR A 6 -1.25 -11.88 -19.37
CA TYR A 6 -1.37 -10.53 -19.89
C TYR A 6 -0.27 -9.60 -19.37
N TYR A 7 0.06 -9.68 -18.09
CA TYR A 7 1.17 -8.93 -17.49
C TYR A 7 2.51 -9.28 -18.11
N LYS A 8 2.80 -10.58 -18.34
CA LYS A 8 4.02 -11.02 -19.03
C LYS A 8 4.16 -10.41 -20.43
N ILE A 9 3.07 -10.33 -21.16
CA ILE A 9 3.06 -9.68 -22.49
C ILE A 9 3.35 -8.19 -22.37
N LEU A 10 2.70 -7.50 -21.42
CA LEU A 10 2.92 -6.09 -21.17
C LEU A 10 4.35 -5.79 -20.67
N SER A 11 4.93 -6.69 -19.89
CA SER A 11 6.29 -6.56 -19.35
C SER A 11 7.39 -6.64 -20.40
N LYS A 12 7.07 -7.09 -21.64
CA LYS A 12 7.99 -6.99 -22.78
C LYS A 12 8.12 -5.56 -23.30
N LYS A 13 7.18 -4.68 -22.97
CA LYS A 13 7.26 -3.26 -23.33
C LYS A 13 8.30 -2.55 -22.46
N PRO A 14 9.01 -1.54 -23.03
CA PRO A 14 9.94 -0.74 -22.25
C PRO A 14 9.22 0.02 -21.15
N VAL A 15 9.89 0.19 -20.02
CA VAL A 15 9.43 1.06 -18.94
C VAL A 15 9.59 2.52 -19.37
N VAL A 16 8.57 3.32 -19.14
CA VAL A 16 8.62 4.77 -19.37
C VAL A 16 9.38 5.41 -18.22
N LYS A 17 10.61 5.88 -18.51
CA LYS A 17 11.61 6.29 -17.51
C LYS A 17 11.15 7.41 -16.58
N ASN A 18 10.30 8.31 -17.06
CA ASN A 18 9.76 9.45 -16.31
C ASN A 18 8.34 9.23 -15.77
N ARG A 19 7.80 8.02 -15.84
CA ARG A 19 6.45 7.75 -15.37
C ARG A 19 6.45 7.40 -13.89
N ILE A 20 5.64 8.15 -13.14
CA ILE A 20 5.30 7.90 -11.74
C ILE A 20 3.81 7.60 -11.65
N THR A 21 3.45 6.47 -11.09
CA THR A 21 2.04 6.08 -10.92
C THR A 21 1.69 6.00 -9.44
N PHE A 22 0.66 6.75 -9.05
CA PHE A 22 0.05 6.68 -7.73
C PHE A 22 -1.14 5.74 -7.76
N MET A 23 -1.24 4.84 -6.77
CA MET A 23 -2.31 3.87 -6.67
C MET A 23 -2.88 3.84 -5.25
N SER A 24 -4.22 3.89 -5.14
CA SER A 24 -4.92 3.70 -3.89
C SER A 24 -6.19 2.89 -4.09
N GLY A 25 -6.47 1.97 -3.18
CA GLY A 25 -7.72 1.21 -3.11
C GLY A 25 -8.66 1.72 -2.01
N ARG A 26 -8.45 2.94 -1.53
CA ARG A 26 -9.21 3.53 -0.42
C ARG A 26 -9.79 4.92 -0.72
N ARG A 27 -9.34 5.53 -1.81
CA ARG A 27 -9.69 6.91 -2.19
C ARG A 27 -9.89 7.00 -3.69
N ASP A 28 -10.82 7.85 -4.10
CA ASP A 28 -11.06 8.15 -5.53
C ASP A 28 -10.10 9.21 -6.06
N GLU A 29 -9.53 10.01 -5.14
CA GLU A 29 -8.59 11.09 -5.45
C GLU A 29 -7.29 10.92 -4.66
N ILE A 30 -6.24 11.64 -5.10
CA ILE A 30 -4.98 11.66 -4.37
C ILE A 30 -5.19 12.33 -3.00
N GLY A 31 -4.65 11.73 -1.95
CA GLY A 31 -4.79 12.23 -0.59
C GLY A 31 -3.91 11.47 0.37
N GLY A 32 -3.80 11.95 1.62
CA GLY A 32 -2.94 11.34 2.63
C GLY A 32 -1.46 11.41 2.29
N ASN A 33 -0.70 10.37 2.63
CA ASN A 33 0.75 10.37 2.41
C ASN A 33 1.16 10.50 0.93
N PRO A 34 0.49 9.87 -0.05
CA PRO A 34 0.78 10.09 -1.46
C PRO A 34 0.63 11.54 -1.93
N GLU A 35 -0.29 12.29 -1.34
CA GLU A 35 -0.52 13.70 -1.67
C GLU A 35 0.68 14.58 -1.30
N PHE A 36 1.31 14.34 -0.16
CA PHE A 36 2.53 15.07 0.23
C PHE A 36 3.64 14.86 -0.79
N VAL A 37 3.85 13.62 -1.23
CA VAL A 37 4.85 13.31 -2.24
C VAL A 37 4.49 13.96 -3.57
N TYR A 38 3.23 13.87 -3.99
CA TYR A 38 2.76 14.49 -5.23
C TYR A 38 2.95 16.00 -5.23
N ASN A 39 2.59 16.67 -4.14
CA ASN A 39 2.71 18.13 -4.02
C ASN A 39 4.16 18.62 -4.10
N LEU A 40 5.14 17.80 -3.71
CA LEU A 40 6.56 18.13 -3.85
C LEU A 40 7.08 18.08 -5.28
N ILE A 41 6.40 17.34 -6.17
CA ILE A 41 6.92 17.05 -7.51
C ILE A 41 5.94 17.40 -8.63
N LYS A 42 4.70 17.83 -8.31
CA LYS A 42 3.63 18.08 -9.30
C LYS A 42 3.98 19.15 -10.35
N ASP A 43 4.82 20.12 -9.99
CA ASP A 43 5.20 21.22 -10.86
C ASP A 43 6.35 20.85 -11.83
N ARG A 44 6.74 19.57 -11.85
CA ARG A 44 7.75 19.05 -12.77
C ARG A 44 7.12 18.60 -14.08
N ASP A 45 7.35 19.34 -15.17
CA ASP A 45 6.83 19.05 -16.50
C ASP A 45 7.47 17.82 -17.17
N ASP A 46 8.62 17.37 -16.65
CA ASP A 46 9.35 16.23 -17.17
C ASP A 46 8.79 14.88 -16.66
N ILE A 47 7.81 14.87 -15.76
CA ILE A 47 7.22 13.67 -15.15
C ILE A 47 5.85 13.36 -15.74
N ASP A 48 5.68 12.10 -16.20
CA ASP A 48 4.38 11.57 -16.64
C ASP A 48 3.63 10.95 -15.44
N PHE A 49 2.75 11.76 -14.81
CA PHE A 49 1.94 11.30 -13.69
C PHE A 49 0.75 10.46 -14.14
N LYS A 50 0.55 9.30 -13.50
CA LYS A 50 -0.62 8.45 -13.69
C LYS A 50 -1.26 8.13 -12.35
N PHE A 51 -2.58 7.97 -12.36
CA PHE A 51 -3.37 7.70 -11.18
C PHE A 51 -4.28 6.49 -11.39
N LEU A 52 -4.27 5.59 -10.42
CA LEU A 52 -5.23 4.49 -10.30
C LEU A 52 -5.82 4.54 -8.90
N MET A 53 -6.93 5.26 -8.78
CA MET A 53 -7.61 5.51 -7.52
C MET A 53 -9.02 4.92 -7.56
N PHE A 54 -9.48 4.34 -6.46
CA PHE A 54 -10.87 3.92 -6.26
C PHE A 54 -11.12 3.70 -4.76
N SER A 55 -12.25 4.17 -4.24
CA SER A 55 -12.68 3.99 -2.86
C SER A 55 -13.53 2.74 -2.65
N ASP A 56 -14.17 2.28 -3.73
CA ASP A 56 -15.05 1.11 -3.70
C ASP A 56 -14.26 -0.17 -3.35
N PRO A 57 -14.62 -0.90 -2.26
CA PRO A 57 -13.98 -2.17 -1.90
C PRO A 57 -14.05 -3.22 -3.02
N ALA A 58 -15.07 -3.15 -3.90
CA ALA A 58 -15.16 -4.00 -5.08
C ALA A 58 -14.26 -3.53 -6.23
N GLY A 59 -13.66 -2.35 -6.14
CA GLY A 59 -12.78 -1.77 -7.15
C GLY A 59 -11.65 -2.68 -7.57
N HIS A 60 -11.09 -3.45 -6.62
CA HIS A 60 -10.03 -4.44 -6.88
C HIS A 60 -10.50 -5.62 -7.76
N ARG A 61 -11.80 -5.88 -7.87
CA ARG A 61 -12.39 -6.97 -8.67
C ARG A 61 -12.86 -6.50 -10.03
N LYS A 62 -13.02 -5.20 -10.26
CA LYS A 62 -13.46 -4.64 -11.53
C LYS A 62 -12.40 -4.89 -12.61
N ILE A 63 -12.76 -5.60 -13.67
CA ILE A 63 -11.86 -5.96 -14.78
C ILE A 63 -11.17 -4.73 -15.36
N LYS A 64 -11.88 -3.61 -15.49
CA LYS A 64 -11.34 -2.33 -15.96
C LYS A 64 -10.15 -1.87 -15.11
N ASN A 65 -10.27 -1.95 -13.77
CA ASN A 65 -9.23 -1.54 -12.84
C ASN A 65 -8.05 -2.52 -12.87
N ILE A 66 -8.31 -3.82 -13.00
CA ILE A 66 -7.27 -4.85 -13.15
C ILE A 66 -6.46 -4.59 -14.41
N ILE A 67 -7.11 -4.38 -15.56
CA ILE A 67 -6.43 -4.10 -16.82
C ILE A 67 -5.61 -2.80 -16.71
N LYS A 68 -6.20 -1.73 -16.16
CA LYS A 68 -5.51 -0.45 -15.96
C LYS A 68 -4.30 -0.62 -15.04
N PHE A 69 -4.46 -1.38 -13.93
CA PHE A 69 -3.37 -1.72 -13.03
C PHE A 69 -2.23 -2.43 -13.77
N LEU A 70 -2.52 -3.51 -14.48
CA LEU A 70 -1.50 -4.30 -15.18
C LEU A 70 -0.71 -3.47 -16.20
N LYS A 71 -1.42 -2.60 -16.96
CA LYS A 71 -0.78 -1.68 -17.91
C LYS A 71 0.15 -0.69 -17.22
N LEU A 72 -0.33 0.00 -16.18
CA LEU A 72 0.45 0.99 -15.46
C LEU A 72 1.61 0.35 -14.70
N TYR A 73 1.36 -0.77 -14.02
CA TYR A 73 2.37 -1.48 -13.26
C TYR A 73 3.49 -2.07 -14.14
N ALA A 74 3.18 -2.49 -15.35
CA ALA A 74 4.17 -3.00 -16.29
C ALA A 74 5.05 -1.90 -16.94
N THR A 75 4.56 -0.66 -17.01
CA THR A 75 5.21 0.39 -17.80
C THR A 75 5.70 1.60 -16.99
N SER A 76 5.41 1.69 -15.70
CA SER A 76 5.84 2.80 -14.85
C SER A 76 7.22 2.55 -14.28
N LYS A 77 8.06 3.59 -14.20
CA LYS A 77 9.38 3.50 -13.55
C LYS A 77 9.26 3.49 -12.05
N VAL A 78 8.34 4.28 -11.53
CA VAL A 78 8.06 4.39 -10.10
C VAL A 78 6.57 4.16 -9.85
N VAL A 79 6.25 3.32 -8.90
CA VAL A 79 4.89 3.07 -8.43
C VAL A 79 4.83 3.38 -6.95
N ILE A 80 3.91 4.25 -6.58
CA ILE A 80 3.66 4.67 -5.20
C ILE A 80 2.26 4.20 -4.82
N VAL A 81 2.18 3.39 -3.78
CA VAL A 81 0.90 2.87 -3.28
C VAL A 81 0.62 3.40 -1.89
N ASP A 82 -0.65 3.71 -1.67
CA ASP A 82 -1.19 4.06 -0.37
C ASP A 82 -1.72 2.79 0.30
N ASP A 83 -1.17 2.44 1.46
CA ASP A 83 -1.59 1.28 2.24
C ASP A 83 -1.48 -0.07 1.49
N TYR A 84 -2.28 -1.07 1.91
CA TYR A 84 -2.31 -2.39 1.29
C TYR A 84 -3.11 -2.39 -0.01
N PHE A 85 -2.42 -2.42 -1.14
CA PHE A 85 -3.03 -2.45 -2.47
C PHE A 85 -3.10 -3.88 -3.02
N ARG A 86 -4.28 -4.52 -2.91
CA ARG A 86 -4.49 -5.95 -3.18
C ARG A 86 -4.08 -6.41 -4.59
N LEU A 87 -4.16 -5.53 -5.59
CA LEU A 87 -3.82 -5.90 -6.97
C LEU A 87 -2.34 -6.23 -7.14
N LEU A 88 -1.45 -5.76 -6.26
CA LEU A 88 -0.04 -6.12 -6.28
C LEU A 88 0.20 -7.64 -6.16
N ASN A 89 -0.70 -8.36 -5.48
CA ASN A 89 -0.57 -9.81 -5.32
C ASN A 89 -0.88 -10.62 -6.60
N LEU A 90 -1.42 -9.98 -7.63
CA LEU A 90 -1.75 -10.66 -8.88
C LEU A 90 -0.51 -11.04 -9.69
N VAL A 91 0.56 -10.26 -9.57
CA VAL A 91 1.74 -10.37 -10.44
C VAL A 91 3.03 -10.06 -9.67
N THR A 92 4.13 -10.60 -10.14
CA THR A 92 5.46 -10.32 -9.59
C THR A 92 6.00 -9.01 -10.16
N LYS A 93 6.59 -8.18 -9.31
CA LYS A 93 7.24 -6.92 -9.69
C LYS A 93 8.42 -7.19 -10.64
N ARG A 94 8.55 -6.33 -11.65
CA ARG A 94 9.77 -6.29 -12.50
C ARG A 94 10.93 -5.65 -11.71
N ASP A 95 12.16 -6.06 -12.00
CA ASP A 95 13.35 -5.54 -11.30
C ASP A 95 13.66 -4.09 -11.65
N ASP A 96 13.29 -3.66 -12.87
CA ASP A 96 13.50 -2.30 -13.36
C ASP A 96 12.47 -1.26 -12.89
N ILE A 97 11.48 -1.68 -12.08
CA ILE A 97 10.45 -0.84 -11.48
C ILE A 97 10.73 -0.64 -9.97
N LYS A 98 10.62 0.59 -9.51
CA LYS A 98 10.66 0.92 -8.07
C LYS A 98 9.25 0.99 -7.51
N LEU A 99 8.98 0.23 -6.47
CA LEU A 99 7.69 0.22 -5.74
C LEU A 99 7.92 0.80 -4.35
N PHE A 100 7.15 1.85 -4.01
CA PHE A 100 7.11 2.44 -2.69
C PHE A 100 5.72 2.26 -2.09
N GLN A 101 5.65 1.69 -0.92
CA GLN A 101 4.42 1.61 -0.14
C GLN A 101 4.48 2.64 0.98
N LEU A 102 3.58 3.62 0.93
CA LEU A 102 3.47 4.68 1.92
C LEU A 102 2.45 4.26 2.97
N TRP A 103 2.94 3.86 4.12
CA TRP A 103 2.08 3.40 5.19
C TRP A 103 1.64 4.58 6.08
N HIS A 104 0.34 4.66 6.41
CA HIS A 104 -0.21 5.71 7.27
C HIS A 104 -0.43 5.25 8.73
N ALA A 105 -0.04 4.01 9.07
CA ALA A 105 -0.33 3.39 10.37
C ALA A 105 0.68 3.70 11.49
N CYS A 106 1.65 4.61 11.29
CA CYS A 106 2.65 4.92 12.32
C CYS A 106 2.03 5.34 13.66
N GLY A 107 0.92 6.09 13.63
CA GLY A 107 0.16 6.46 14.83
C GLY A 107 -0.60 5.27 15.43
N ALA A 108 -1.21 4.44 14.63
CA ALA A 108 -1.98 3.27 15.07
C ALA A 108 -1.10 2.19 15.71
N LEU A 109 0.12 1.98 15.20
CA LEU A 109 1.08 1.05 15.80
C LEU A 109 1.52 1.50 17.20
N ARG A 110 1.66 2.80 17.41
CA ARG A 110 1.97 3.36 18.74
C ARG A 110 0.82 3.09 19.71
N HIS A 111 -0.44 3.32 19.33
CA HIS A 111 -1.61 3.02 20.16
C HIS A 111 -1.76 1.51 20.42
N LEU A 112 -1.54 0.67 19.41
CA LEU A 112 -1.59 -0.79 19.57
C LEU A 112 -0.50 -1.28 20.52
N ALA A 113 0.73 -0.78 20.40
CA ALA A 113 1.83 -1.13 21.29
C ALA A 113 1.54 -0.73 22.75
N LEU A 114 1.03 0.49 22.95
CA LEU A 114 0.64 0.96 24.30
C LEU A 114 -0.50 0.11 24.88
N HIS A 115 -1.50 -0.28 24.06
CA HIS A 115 -2.61 -1.11 24.52
C HIS A 115 -2.15 -2.53 24.88
N VAL A 116 -1.25 -3.13 24.11
CA VAL A 116 -0.67 -4.46 24.40
C VAL A 116 0.19 -4.43 25.66
N LEU A 117 1.01 -3.37 25.83
CA LEU A 117 1.83 -3.19 27.03
C LEU A 117 0.98 -2.97 28.28
N ALA A 118 -0.09 -2.16 28.19
CA ALA A 118 -1.02 -1.94 29.28
C ALA A 118 -1.75 -3.23 29.69
N LYS A 119 -2.19 -4.05 28.73
CA LYS A 119 -2.78 -5.37 28.99
C LYS A 119 -1.82 -6.32 29.67
N ARG A 120 -0.55 -6.37 29.23
CA ARG A 120 0.48 -7.21 29.87
C ARG A 120 0.77 -6.77 31.30
N ALA A 121 0.86 -5.46 31.55
CA ALA A 121 1.07 -4.91 32.90
C ALA A 121 -0.13 -5.20 33.84
N ALA A 122 -1.37 -5.18 33.33
CA ALA A 122 -2.54 -5.53 34.10
C ALA A 122 -2.57 -7.02 34.47
N LEU A 123 -2.21 -7.91 33.52
CA LEU A 123 -2.13 -9.36 33.75
C LEU A 123 -1.03 -9.71 34.77
N SER A 124 0.13 -9.06 34.74
CA SER A 124 1.19 -9.30 35.71
C SER A 124 0.82 -8.87 37.14
N LYS A 125 0.02 -7.81 37.28
CA LYS A 125 -0.52 -7.40 38.59
C LYS A 125 -1.55 -8.40 39.16
N GLN A 126 -2.38 -9.00 38.29
CA GLN A 126 -3.33 -10.02 38.73
C GLN A 126 -2.65 -11.30 39.21
N THR A 127 -1.58 -11.74 38.55
CA THR A 127 -0.82 -12.93 38.99
C THR A 127 -0.14 -12.69 40.34
N LEU A 128 0.43 -11.51 40.58
CA LEU A 128 1.06 -11.16 41.85
C LEU A 128 0.06 -11.08 43.02
N THR A 129 -1.17 -10.60 42.77
CA THR A 129 -2.21 -10.57 43.80
C THR A 129 -2.75 -11.97 44.13
N THR A 130 -2.81 -12.87 43.16
CA THR A 130 -3.27 -14.24 43.38
C THR A 130 -2.23 -15.05 44.17
N GLU A 131 -0.94 -14.88 43.91
CA GLU A 131 0.15 -15.52 44.67
C GLU A 131 0.24 -15.01 46.12
N CYS A 132 -0.07 -13.73 46.37
CA CYS A 132 -0.08 -13.17 47.70
C CYS A 132 -1.26 -13.64 48.56
N MET A 133 -2.40 -14.07 47.93
CA MET A 133 -3.57 -14.59 48.65
C MET A 133 -3.49 -16.09 48.96
N THR A 134 -2.56 -16.84 48.32
CA THR A 134 -2.37 -18.27 48.57
C THR A 134 -1.29 -18.59 49.63
N MET A 135 -0.66 -17.58 50.22
CA MET A 135 0.35 -17.71 51.27
C MET A 135 -0.15 -17.32 52.69
N GLN A 136 -1.47 -17.36 52.97
CA GLN A 136 -2.05 -17.22 54.33
C GLN A 136 -2.73 -18.52 54.77
#